data_d8d199001969fd4b8ebbc4b3d84c0fa3
#
_entry.id   d8d199001969fd4b8ebbc4b3d84c0fa3
#
_cell.length_a   1.000
_cell.length_b   1.000
_cell.length_c   1.000
_cell.angle_alpha   90.00
_cell.angle_beta   90.00
_cell.angle_gamma   90.00
#
_symmetry.space_group_name_H-M   'P 1'
#
loop_
_entity.id
_entity.type
_entity.pdbx_description
1 polymer ?
#
loop_
_entity_poly.entity_id
_entity_poly.type
_entity_poly.pdbx_seq_one_letter_code
_entity_poly.pdbx_strand_id
1 'polypeptide(L)'
;EPGEGEGPGALSALSDLEIVSLGHDLAAGHLAHWLEAGPAADGDRSRPLGVDVVGVLRPVEGDAALVSLSDGSRAVVIDLTEILPEDEAVLARLLADVERPKLVADAKGSWHALSARGLTLDGVIADPSLAGYLCRPEQRSYDVDTLTQRWLGIDLAAVNEGRAPAGDSSRESQSAFDLEALTSQEAVAPSHLASARRAAALLPLQAVLDEQMAARDALGLFTDLEMPVAATLTVMENAGIAVDDAVLQARQTELD
;
A
#
# COMPACT_ATOMS: atom_id res chain seq x y z
N GLU A 1 -13.83 18.02 -15.36
CA GLU A 1 -14.39 18.11 -13.99
C GLU A 1 -14.10 16.80 -13.30
N PRO A 2 -13.61 16.79 -12.02
CA PRO A 2 -13.43 15.55 -11.29
C PRO A 2 -14.80 14.90 -11.07
N GLY A 3 -14.93 13.62 -11.42
CA GLY A 3 -16.15 12.86 -11.20
C GLY A 3 -16.51 12.86 -9.71
N GLU A 4 -17.78 13.13 -9.42
CA GLU A 4 -18.38 12.96 -8.09
C GLU A 4 -18.48 11.44 -7.80
N GLY A 5 -17.31 10.82 -7.49
CA GLY A 5 -17.26 9.42 -7.10
C GLY A 5 -17.29 9.29 -5.58
N GLU A 6 -18.23 8.54 -5.08
CA GLU A 6 -18.40 7.89 -3.75
C GLU A 6 -17.60 8.41 -2.52
N GLY A 7 -17.27 9.71 -2.45
CA GLY A 7 -16.47 10.28 -1.36
C GLY A 7 -16.96 9.99 0.07
N PRO A 8 -18.27 10.08 0.39
CA PRO A 8 -18.74 9.91 1.78
C PRO A 8 -18.60 8.47 2.30
N GLY A 9 -18.83 7.46 1.47
CA GLY A 9 -18.76 6.05 1.86
C GLY A 9 -17.32 5.57 2.09
N ALA A 10 -16.42 5.94 1.19
CA ALA A 10 -15.00 5.60 1.31
C ALA A 10 -14.34 6.30 2.50
N LEU A 11 -14.72 7.57 2.77
CA LEU A 11 -14.21 8.30 3.94
C LEU A 11 -14.62 7.63 5.25
N SER A 12 -15.92 7.24 5.39
CA SER A 12 -16.40 6.53 6.58
C SER A 12 -15.65 5.21 6.77
N ALA A 13 -15.48 4.42 5.70
CA ALA A 13 -14.75 3.16 5.77
C ALA A 13 -13.29 3.33 6.25
N LEU A 14 -12.59 4.36 5.77
CA LEU A 14 -11.21 4.64 6.19
C LEU A 14 -11.11 5.21 7.61
N SER A 15 -12.14 5.92 8.08
CA SER A 15 -12.20 6.45 9.45
C SER A 15 -12.51 5.35 10.46
N ASP A 16 -13.39 4.42 10.10
CA ASP A 16 -13.88 3.33 10.96
C ASP A 16 -13.06 2.03 10.78
N LEU A 17 -11.93 2.09 10.08
CA LEU A 17 -11.07 0.95 9.79
C LEU A 17 -10.58 0.27 11.07
N GLU A 18 -10.88 -1.01 11.22
CA GLU A 18 -10.31 -1.84 12.29
C GLU A 18 -8.84 -2.13 11.97
N ILE A 19 -7.93 -1.64 12.81
CA ILE A 19 -6.48 -1.77 12.58
C ILE A 19 -5.86 -2.62 13.69
N VAL A 20 -5.17 -3.68 13.28
CA VAL A 20 -4.36 -4.52 14.16
C VAL A 20 -2.88 -4.31 13.79
N SER A 21 -2.04 -4.05 14.78
CA SER A 21 -0.59 -3.97 14.59
C SER A 21 0.06 -5.23 15.16
N LEU A 22 0.79 -5.97 14.33
CA LEU A 22 1.58 -7.12 14.76
C LEU A 22 3.00 -6.67 15.06
N GLY A 23 3.41 -6.83 16.33
CA GLY A 23 4.74 -6.51 16.83
C GLY A 23 5.10 -7.43 17.99
N HIS A 24 6.17 -7.10 18.68
CA HIS A 24 6.83 -7.92 19.69
C HIS A 24 5.93 -8.44 20.83
N ASP A 25 4.83 -7.74 21.13
CA ASP A 25 4.00 -8.04 22.32
C ASP A 25 2.82 -8.99 22.04
N LEU A 26 2.62 -9.39 20.79
CA LEU A 26 1.55 -10.31 20.40
C LEU A 26 2.06 -11.75 20.31
N ALA A 27 1.23 -12.71 20.73
CA ALA A 27 1.52 -14.14 20.56
C ALA A 27 1.59 -14.50 19.07
N ALA A 28 2.35 -15.55 18.73
CA ALA A 28 2.44 -16.07 17.36
C ALA A 28 1.07 -16.53 16.84
N GLY A 29 0.88 -16.44 15.50
CA GLY A 29 -0.33 -16.89 14.82
C GLY A 29 -1.43 -15.85 14.66
N HIS A 30 -1.19 -14.60 15.04
CA HIS A 30 -2.18 -13.53 14.86
C HIS A 30 -2.48 -13.20 13.41
N LEU A 31 -1.49 -13.28 12.52
CA LEU A 31 -1.71 -13.07 11.09
C LEU A 31 -2.62 -14.15 10.49
N ALA A 32 -2.39 -15.42 10.86
CA ALA A 32 -3.26 -16.51 10.43
C ALA A 32 -4.70 -16.29 10.90
N HIS A 33 -4.88 -15.93 12.17
CA HIS A 33 -6.20 -15.64 12.73
C HIS A 33 -6.87 -14.44 12.05
N TRP A 34 -6.13 -13.37 11.77
CA TRP A 34 -6.65 -12.20 11.04
C TRP A 34 -7.15 -12.59 9.64
N LEU A 35 -6.42 -13.45 8.94
CA LEU A 35 -6.81 -13.95 7.61
C LEU A 35 -8.06 -14.83 7.68
N GLU A 36 -8.18 -15.68 8.70
CA GLU A 36 -9.32 -16.59 8.91
C GLU A 36 -10.59 -15.84 9.34
N ALA A 37 -10.46 -14.77 10.10
CA ALA A 37 -11.60 -13.98 10.59
C ALA A 37 -12.18 -13.00 9.56
N GLY A 38 -11.55 -12.84 8.37
CA GLY A 38 -11.94 -11.86 7.36
C GLY A 38 -13.03 -12.34 6.40
N PRO A 39 -13.48 -11.46 5.48
CA PRO A 39 -14.40 -11.81 4.41
C PRO A 39 -13.92 -12.96 3.53
N ALA A 40 -12.61 -13.23 3.54
CA ALA A 40 -12.01 -14.40 2.90
C ALA A 40 -12.19 -15.71 3.70
N ALA A 41 -12.73 -15.66 4.93
CA ALA A 41 -13.08 -16.85 5.72
C ALA A 41 -14.13 -17.73 5.01
N ASP A 42 -14.98 -17.13 4.18
CA ASP A 42 -15.97 -17.83 3.35
C ASP A 42 -15.32 -18.51 2.11
N GLY A 43 -13.98 -18.49 1.99
CA GLY A 43 -13.25 -19.09 0.88
C GLY A 43 -13.20 -18.23 -0.39
N ASP A 44 -13.78 -17.04 -0.38
CA ASP A 44 -13.69 -16.10 -1.51
C ASP A 44 -12.32 -15.42 -1.55
N ARG A 45 -11.38 -16.08 -2.21
CA ARG A 45 -10.02 -15.56 -2.45
C ARG A 45 -9.94 -14.62 -3.65
N SER A 46 -11.05 -14.36 -4.33
CA SER A 46 -11.08 -13.49 -5.53
C SER A 46 -11.02 -12.01 -5.19
N ARG A 47 -11.39 -11.62 -3.97
CA ARG A 47 -11.32 -10.22 -3.53
C ARG A 47 -9.87 -9.79 -3.34
N PRO A 48 -9.44 -8.69 -3.95
CA PRO A 48 -8.07 -8.23 -3.80
C PRO A 48 -7.79 -7.74 -2.38
N LEU A 49 -6.52 -7.88 -1.96
CA LEU A 49 -5.98 -7.21 -0.79
C LEU A 49 -5.23 -5.95 -1.21
N GLY A 50 -5.46 -4.85 -0.51
CA GLY A 50 -4.58 -3.70 -0.59
C GLY A 50 -3.31 -3.96 0.22
N VAL A 51 -2.15 -3.68 -0.37
CA VAL A 51 -0.83 -3.89 0.23
C VAL A 51 -0.03 -2.59 0.17
N ASP A 52 0.35 -2.07 1.33
CA ASP A 52 1.27 -0.93 1.45
C ASP A 52 2.60 -1.41 2.05
N VAL A 53 3.70 -1.09 1.38
CA VAL A 53 5.05 -1.45 1.82
C VAL A 53 5.79 -0.17 2.18
N VAL A 54 6.30 -0.09 3.41
CA VAL A 54 7.06 1.05 3.89
C VAL A 54 8.50 0.63 4.13
N GLY A 55 9.44 1.43 3.63
CA GLY A 55 10.86 1.16 3.76
C GLY A 55 11.67 1.85 2.68
N VAL A 56 12.79 1.26 2.30
CA VAL A 56 13.61 1.71 1.18
C VAL A 56 13.15 0.98 -0.08
N LEU A 57 12.44 1.69 -0.96
CA LEU A 57 11.82 1.12 -2.16
C LEU A 57 12.68 1.35 -3.42
N ARG A 58 13.98 1.06 -3.32
CA ARG A 58 14.93 1.28 -4.41
C ARG A 58 15.69 0.01 -4.78
N PRO A 59 16.07 -0.14 -6.06
CA PRO A 59 16.92 -1.25 -6.49
C PRO A 59 18.20 -1.34 -5.66
N VAL A 60 18.69 -2.55 -5.39
CA VAL A 60 19.96 -2.86 -4.69
C VAL A 60 19.95 -2.50 -3.19
N GLU A 61 19.37 -1.37 -2.83
CA GLU A 61 19.30 -0.87 -1.44
C GLU A 61 17.95 -1.18 -0.77
N GLY A 62 17.07 -1.94 -1.44
CA GLY A 62 15.72 -2.23 -0.95
C GLY A 62 15.75 -2.81 0.46
N ASP A 63 14.81 -2.35 1.30
CA ASP A 63 14.56 -2.91 2.63
C ASP A 63 13.14 -2.56 3.07
N ALA A 64 12.30 -3.57 3.25
CA ALA A 64 10.93 -3.39 3.74
C ALA A 64 10.94 -3.38 5.27
N ALA A 65 10.45 -2.31 5.88
CA ALA A 65 10.30 -2.19 7.33
C ALA A 65 8.90 -2.61 7.80
N LEU A 66 7.85 -2.12 7.10
CA LEU A 66 6.45 -2.45 7.40
C LEU A 66 5.76 -3.02 6.17
N VAL A 67 4.84 -3.94 6.38
CA VAL A 67 3.86 -4.38 5.41
C VAL A 67 2.47 -4.24 6.02
N SER A 68 1.60 -3.49 5.37
CA SER A 68 0.19 -3.40 5.75
C SER A 68 -0.67 -4.11 4.72
N LEU A 69 -1.62 -4.90 5.21
CA LEU A 69 -2.61 -5.60 4.40
C LEU A 69 -4.00 -5.11 4.78
N SER A 70 -4.87 -4.90 3.79
CA SER A 70 -6.27 -4.55 4.06
C SER A 70 -7.22 -5.24 3.09
N ASP A 71 -8.39 -5.62 3.61
CA ASP A 71 -9.54 -6.11 2.83
C ASP A 71 -10.58 -5.01 2.55
N GLY A 72 -10.27 -3.76 2.95
CA GLY A 72 -11.11 -2.58 2.81
C GLY A 72 -11.93 -2.24 4.06
N SER A 73 -12.18 -3.21 4.95
CA SER A 73 -12.89 -3.01 6.22
C SER A 73 -11.97 -3.14 7.44
N ARG A 74 -10.94 -3.92 7.30
CA ARG A 74 -9.93 -4.18 8.33
C ARG A 74 -8.54 -4.05 7.72
N ALA A 75 -7.57 -3.74 8.56
CA ALA A 75 -6.16 -3.76 8.18
C ALA A 75 -5.30 -4.39 9.27
N VAL A 76 -4.24 -5.05 8.85
CA VAL A 76 -3.17 -5.52 9.71
C VAL A 76 -1.86 -4.87 9.28
N VAL A 77 -1.11 -4.35 10.25
CA VAL A 77 0.22 -3.80 10.04
C VAL A 77 1.24 -4.73 10.66
N ILE A 78 2.24 -5.08 9.89
CA ILE A 78 3.26 -6.06 10.23
C ILE A 78 4.60 -5.36 10.22
N ASP A 79 5.24 -5.24 11.39
CA ASP A 79 6.61 -4.77 11.51
C ASP A 79 7.56 -5.92 11.21
N LEU A 80 8.27 -5.83 10.08
CA LEU A 80 9.20 -6.86 9.64
C LEU A 80 10.49 -6.89 10.46
N THR A 81 10.72 -5.91 11.34
CA THR A 81 11.87 -5.91 12.25
C THR A 81 11.58 -6.68 13.54
N GLU A 82 10.29 -6.89 13.85
CA GLU A 82 9.82 -7.50 15.10
C GLU A 82 8.89 -8.70 14.88
N ILE A 83 8.63 -9.07 13.62
CA ILE A 83 7.71 -10.17 13.27
C ILE A 83 8.22 -11.52 13.83
N LEU A 84 7.31 -12.31 14.37
CA LEU A 84 7.61 -13.66 14.82
C LEU A 84 7.73 -14.62 13.62
N PRO A 85 8.62 -15.64 13.71
CA PRO A 85 8.88 -16.56 12.57
C PRO A 85 7.62 -17.28 12.04
N GLU A 86 6.65 -17.55 12.88
CA GLU A 86 5.38 -18.18 12.47
C GLU A 86 4.54 -17.25 11.61
N ASP A 87 4.40 -15.99 12.01
CA ASP A 87 3.66 -14.99 11.26
C ASP A 87 4.42 -14.56 10.00
N GLU A 88 5.77 -14.51 10.04
CA GLU A 88 6.60 -14.30 8.86
C GLU A 88 6.39 -15.40 7.81
N ALA A 89 6.32 -16.66 8.23
CA ALA A 89 6.03 -17.79 7.33
C ALA A 89 4.60 -17.70 6.73
N VAL A 90 3.62 -17.19 7.47
CA VAL A 90 2.26 -16.93 6.96
C VAL A 90 2.29 -15.79 5.96
N LEU A 91 2.96 -14.68 6.27
CA LEU A 91 3.12 -13.53 5.39
C LEU A 91 3.81 -13.94 4.08
N ALA A 92 4.92 -14.68 4.17
CA ALA A 92 5.66 -15.13 3.00
C ALA A 92 4.77 -15.97 2.05
N ARG A 93 3.98 -16.90 2.59
CA ARG A 93 3.03 -17.70 1.79
C ARG A 93 1.93 -16.84 1.16
N LEU A 94 1.38 -15.87 1.91
CA LEU A 94 0.34 -14.97 1.42
C LEU A 94 0.86 -14.07 0.29
N LEU A 95 2.05 -13.50 0.47
CA LEU A 95 2.65 -12.62 -0.53
C LEU A 95 2.99 -13.38 -1.81
N ALA A 96 3.52 -14.61 -1.70
CA ALA A 96 3.87 -15.47 -2.84
C ALA A 96 2.67 -16.16 -3.50
N ASP A 97 1.46 -16.06 -2.93
CA ASP A 97 0.27 -16.71 -3.49
C ASP A 97 -0.23 -15.95 -4.74
N VAL A 98 -0.01 -16.51 -5.92
CA VAL A 98 -0.42 -15.95 -7.20
C VAL A 98 -1.96 -15.90 -7.35
N GLU A 99 -2.69 -16.82 -6.71
CA GLU A 99 -4.15 -16.88 -6.76
C GLU A 99 -4.83 -15.87 -5.81
N ARG A 100 -4.05 -15.20 -4.96
CA ARG A 100 -4.54 -14.14 -4.10
C ARG A 100 -4.25 -12.78 -4.72
N PRO A 101 -5.25 -12.11 -5.34
CA PRO A 101 -5.04 -10.84 -6.01
C PRO A 101 -4.63 -9.74 -5.02
N LYS A 102 -3.69 -8.91 -5.41
CA LYS A 102 -3.16 -7.81 -4.60
C LYS A 102 -3.13 -6.51 -5.40
N LEU A 103 -3.52 -5.42 -4.75
CA LEU A 103 -3.31 -4.05 -5.21
C LEU A 103 -2.13 -3.49 -4.45
N VAL A 104 -1.10 -3.03 -5.13
CA VAL A 104 0.15 -2.61 -4.50
C VAL A 104 0.57 -1.26 -5.08
N ALA A 105 0.64 -0.23 -4.25
CA ALA A 105 1.17 1.06 -4.70
C ALA A 105 2.69 1.00 -4.82
N ASP A 106 3.23 1.61 -5.89
CA ASP A 106 4.63 1.47 -6.25
C ASP A 106 5.07 -0.01 -6.22
N ALA A 107 4.40 -0.81 -7.03
CA ALA A 107 4.64 -2.25 -7.10
C ALA A 107 6.12 -2.57 -7.36
N LYS A 108 6.78 -1.78 -8.25
CA LYS A 108 8.20 -1.95 -8.56
C LYS A 108 9.08 -1.74 -7.33
N GLY A 109 8.89 -0.67 -6.60
CA GLY A 109 9.60 -0.39 -5.35
C GLY A 109 9.32 -1.44 -4.29
N SER A 110 8.06 -1.87 -4.17
CA SER A 110 7.64 -2.93 -3.23
C SER A 110 8.30 -4.27 -3.53
N TRP A 111 8.42 -4.66 -4.82
CA TRP A 111 9.18 -5.86 -5.22
C TRP A 111 10.66 -5.78 -4.81
N HIS A 112 11.32 -4.62 -5.00
CA HIS A 112 12.70 -4.45 -4.57
C HIS A 112 12.86 -4.59 -3.05
N ALA A 113 12.02 -3.91 -2.29
CA ALA A 113 12.10 -3.90 -0.83
C ALA A 113 11.83 -5.28 -0.22
N LEU A 114 10.80 -5.98 -0.72
CA LEU A 114 10.44 -7.31 -0.22
C LEU A 114 11.44 -8.38 -0.64
N SER A 115 11.94 -8.34 -1.89
CA SER A 115 12.94 -9.32 -2.35
C SER A 115 14.26 -9.23 -1.58
N ALA A 116 14.65 -8.03 -1.13
CA ALA A 116 15.83 -7.84 -0.28
C ALA A 116 15.70 -8.52 1.09
N ARG A 117 14.46 -8.71 1.56
CA ARG A 117 14.12 -9.50 2.75
C ARG A 117 13.90 -10.99 2.48
N GLY A 118 14.05 -11.43 1.24
CA GLY A 118 13.77 -12.81 0.84
C GLY A 118 12.27 -13.12 0.71
N LEU A 119 11.41 -12.11 0.69
CA LEU A 119 9.96 -12.23 0.50
C LEU A 119 9.61 -12.07 -0.99
N THR A 120 8.89 -13.04 -1.53
CA THR A 120 8.36 -12.98 -2.90
C THR A 120 6.99 -12.32 -2.88
N LEU A 121 6.74 -11.39 -3.82
CA LEU A 121 5.45 -10.74 -3.99
C LEU A 121 4.87 -11.11 -5.36
N ASP A 122 3.87 -11.99 -5.35
CA ASP A 122 3.15 -12.46 -6.54
C ASP A 122 1.65 -12.11 -6.47
N GLY A 123 0.91 -12.34 -7.54
CA GLY A 123 -0.52 -12.03 -7.61
C GLY A 123 -0.83 -10.53 -7.60
N VAL A 124 0.12 -9.67 -7.95
CA VAL A 124 -0.11 -8.23 -8.10
C VAL A 124 -0.91 -7.99 -9.38
N ILE A 125 -2.16 -7.54 -9.23
CA ILE A 125 -3.07 -7.30 -10.35
C ILE A 125 -3.12 -5.85 -10.78
N ALA A 126 -2.78 -4.91 -9.89
CA ALA A 126 -2.74 -3.49 -10.22
C ALA A 126 -1.80 -2.70 -9.28
N ASP A 127 -1.27 -1.61 -9.84
CA ASP A 127 -0.55 -0.55 -9.16
C ASP A 127 -1.30 0.78 -9.36
N PRO A 128 -1.99 1.30 -8.32
CA PRO A 128 -2.70 2.58 -8.41
C PRO A 128 -1.79 3.77 -8.75
N SER A 129 -0.51 3.72 -8.41
CA SER A 129 0.45 4.77 -8.78
C SER A 129 0.67 4.80 -10.29
N LEU A 130 0.85 3.64 -10.90
CA LEU A 130 1.00 3.49 -12.35
C LEU A 130 -0.31 3.81 -13.10
N ALA A 131 -1.46 3.34 -12.57
CA ALA A 131 -2.78 3.68 -13.11
C ALA A 131 -3.05 5.19 -13.06
N GLY A 132 -2.69 5.84 -11.96
CA GLY A 132 -2.79 7.30 -11.80
C GLY A 132 -1.93 8.06 -12.82
N TYR A 133 -0.72 7.57 -13.10
CA TYR A 133 0.14 8.11 -14.15
C TYR A 133 -0.52 8.00 -15.54
N LEU A 134 -1.08 6.87 -15.90
CA LEU A 134 -1.75 6.70 -17.19
C LEU A 134 -3.00 7.60 -17.32
N CYS A 135 -3.72 7.80 -16.23
CA CYS A 135 -4.87 8.69 -16.22
C CYS A 135 -4.47 10.16 -16.39
N ARG A 136 -3.36 10.60 -15.78
CA ARG A 136 -2.90 11.99 -15.78
C ARG A 136 -1.37 12.09 -15.68
N PRO A 137 -0.65 11.97 -16.81
CA PRO A 137 0.81 11.95 -16.83
C PRO A 137 1.48 13.28 -16.44
N GLU A 138 0.71 14.38 -16.40
CA GLU A 138 1.20 15.72 -16.04
C GLU A 138 1.31 15.97 -14.53
N GLN A 139 0.94 15.01 -13.68
CA GLN A 139 1.00 15.18 -12.22
C GLN A 139 2.44 15.14 -11.70
N ARG A 140 2.69 15.83 -10.57
CA ARG A 140 3.99 15.86 -9.92
C ARG A 140 4.25 14.66 -9.02
N SER A 141 3.19 14.06 -8.49
CA SER A 141 3.27 12.90 -7.62
C SER A 141 2.12 11.92 -7.88
N TYR A 142 2.42 10.64 -7.71
CA TYR A 142 1.49 9.51 -7.83
C TYR A 142 1.51 8.65 -6.57
N ASP A 143 1.95 9.23 -5.43
CA ASP A 143 1.81 8.56 -4.14
C ASP A 143 0.34 8.40 -3.73
N VAL A 144 0.06 7.41 -2.87
CA VAL A 144 -1.31 7.05 -2.46
C VAL A 144 -2.03 8.24 -1.84
N ASP A 145 -1.35 9.03 -1.01
CA ASP A 145 -1.97 10.17 -0.31
C ASP A 145 -2.45 11.22 -1.33
N THR A 146 -1.59 11.57 -2.31
CA THR A 146 -1.92 12.50 -3.39
C THR A 146 -3.06 11.97 -4.28
N LEU A 147 -3.01 10.69 -4.63
CA LEU A 147 -4.05 10.07 -5.48
C LEU A 147 -5.39 9.98 -4.75
N THR A 148 -5.38 9.58 -3.48
CA THR A 148 -6.58 9.49 -2.64
C THR A 148 -7.25 10.86 -2.47
N GLN A 149 -6.46 11.89 -2.19
CA GLN A 149 -6.95 13.27 -2.13
C GLN A 149 -7.60 13.70 -3.45
N ARG A 150 -6.96 13.37 -4.57
CA ARG A 150 -7.42 13.82 -5.90
C ARG A 150 -8.65 13.07 -6.40
N TRP A 151 -8.64 11.74 -6.29
CA TRP A 151 -9.64 10.90 -6.94
C TRP A 151 -10.81 10.53 -6.01
N LEU A 152 -10.56 10.48 -4.70
CA LEU A 152 -11.58 10.19 -3.69
C LEU A 152 -11.99 11.42 -2.86
N GLY A 153 -11.23 12.53 -2.96
CA GLY A 153 -11.47 13.72 -2.15
C GLY A 153 -11.10 13.54 -0.67
N ILE A 154 -10.33 12.52 -0.33
CA ILE A 154 -10.00 12.15 1.06
C ILE A 154 -8.56 12.54 1.37
N ASP A 155 -8.38 13.36 2.39
CA ASP A 155 -7.07 13.68 2.97
C ASP A 155 -6.71 12.65 4.05
N LEU A 156 -5.84 11.69 3.69
CA LEU A 156 -5.41 10.64 4.61
C LEU A 156 -4.65 11.19 5.82
N ALA A 157 -3.94 12.30 5.68
CA ALA A 157 -3.26 12.93 6.81
C ALA A 157 -4.29 13.47 7.83
N ALA A 158 -5.37 14.13 7.35
CA ALA A 158 -6.44 14.59 8.22
C ALA A 158 -7.18 13.42 8.91
N VAL A 159 -7.41 12.32 8.20
CA VAL A 159 -7.99 11.09 8.78
C VAL A 159 -7.07 10.50 9.85
N ASN A 160 -5.74 10.50 9.62
CA ASN A 160 -4.75 10.03 10.59
C ASN A 160 -4.72 10.87 11.87
N GLU A 161 -4.98 12.17 11.77
CA GLU A 161 -5.06 13.10 12.90
C GLU A 161 -6.43 13.09 13.59
N GLY A 162 -7.40 12.32 13.12
CA GLY A 162 -8.77 12.32 13.62
C GLY A 162 -9.53 13.62 13.34
N ARG A 163 -9.07 14.41 12.35
CA ARG A 163 -9.67 15.67 11.97
C ARG A 163 -10.75 15.44 10.92
N ALA A 164 -11.98 15.91 11.19
CA ALA A 164 -13.08 15.85 10.23
C ALA A 164 -12.70 16.59 8.93
N PRO A 165 -13.16 16.12 7.74
CA PRO A 165 -12.91 16.80 6.48
C PRO A 165 -13.45 18.23 6.53
N ALA A 166 -12.70 19.19 5.95
CA ALA A 166 -13.06 20.58 5.87
C ALA A 166 -14.27 20.77 4.94
N GLY A 167 -15.48 20.67 5.48
CA GLY A 167 -16.73 20.83 4.74
C GLY A 167 -17.96 20.63 5.61
N ASP A 168 -18.07 21.29 6.73
CA ASP A 168 -19.31 21.82 7.30
C ASP A 168 -19.00 22.60 8.59
N SER A 169 -18.99 23.92 8.49
CA SER A 169 -18.74 24.81 9.62
C SER A 169 -19.99 25.04 10.48
N SER A 170 -20.74 24.00 10.80
CA SER A 170 -21.90 24.11 11.68
C SER A 170 -22.16 22.86 12.50
N ARG A 171 -21.18 22.45 13.31
CA ARG A 171 -21.44 21.66 14.52
C ARG A 171 -20.36 21.96 15.55
N GLU A 172 -20.62 22.96 16.38
CA GLU A 172 -20.13 22.97 17.76
C GLU A 172 -20.67 21.71 18.43
N SER A 173 -19.87 20.68 18.48
CA SER A 173 -20.07 19.53 19.37
C SER A 173 -18.85 19.40 20.25
N GLN A 174 -19.09 19.73 21.49
CA GLN A 174 -18.26 19.40 22.62
C GLN A 174 -17.87 17.92 22.52
N SER A 175 -16.67 17.62 22.04
CA SER A 175 -16.07 16.32 22.30
C SER A 175 -15.59 16.32 23.74
N ALA A 176 -16.42 15.75 24.63
CA ALA A 176 -15.89 15.22 25.87
C ALA A 176 -14.83 14.18 25.47
N PHE A 177 -13.60 14.49 25.77
CA PHE A 177 -12.48 13.56 25.67
C PHE A 177 -12.82 12.35 26.54
N ASP A 178 -13.16 11.24 25.90
CA ASP A 178 -13.39 9.98 26.59
C ASP A 178 -12.02 9.41 26.97
N LEU A 179 -11.54 9.84 28.13
CA LEU A 179 -10.25 9.42 28.71
C LEU A 179 -10.23 7.91 29.04
N GLU A 180 -11.40 7.27 29.09
CA GLU A 180 -11.52 5.83 29.34
C GLU A 180 -11.26 4.97 28.09
N ALA A 181 -11.45 5.50 26.88
CA ALA A 181 -11.11 4.82 25.63
C ALA A 181 -9.59 4.75 25.38
N LEU A 182 -8.81 5.60 26.03
CA LEU A 182 -7.34 5.64 25.92
C LEU A 182 -6.62 4.61 26.81
N THR A 183 -7.31 3.92 27.69
CA THR A 183 -6.67 3.02 28.65
C THR A 183 -6.75 1.53 28.29
N SER A 184 -7.34 1.16 27.17
CA SER A 184 -7.56 -0.26 26.80
C SER A 184 -7.14 -0.66 25.38
N GLN A 185 -6.56 0.24 24.59
CA GLN A 185 -5.92 -0.09 23.30
C GLN A 185 -4.53 0.54 23.32
N GLU A 186 -3.47 -0.28 23.28
CA GLU A 186 -2.12 0.20 23.01
C GLU A 186 -2.19 1.07 21.76
N ALA A 187 -1.80 2.34 21.90
CA ALA A 187 -1.96 3.30 20.84
C ALA A 187 -1.07 2.87 19.65
N VAL A 188 -1.69 2.41 18.57
CA VAL A 188 -1.00 2.06 17.32
C VAL A 188 -0.16 3.27 16.87
N ALA A 189 1.11 3.03 16.54
CA ALA A 189 2.02 4.09 16.13
C ALA A 189 1.45 4.87 14.93
N PRO A 190 1.60 6.21 14.86
CA PRO A 190 1.07 7.03 13.75
C PRO A 190 1.50 6.54 12.36
N SER A 191 2.73 6.03 12.23
CA SER A 191 3.24 5.45 10.99
C SER A 191 2.49 4.17 10.58
N HIS A 192 2.10 3.35 11.55
CA HIS A 192 1.32 2.14 11.34
C HIS A 192 -0.11 2.49 10.90
N LEU A 193 -0.73 3.48 11.55
CA LEU A 193 -2.06 3.99 11.15
C LEU A 193 -2.05 4.51 9.71
N ALA A 194 -1.03 5.29 9.35
CA ALA A 194 -0.89 5.83 8.00
C ALA A 194 -0.74 4.70 6.96
N SER A 195 0.12 3.72 7.21
CA SER A 195 0.33 2.59 6.30
C SER A 195 -0.94 1.72 6.17
N ALA A 196 -1.63 1.41 7.28
CA ALA A 196 -2.90 0.68 7.27
C ALA A 196 -3.97 1.36 6.40
N ARG A 197 -4.12 2.68 6.56
CA ARG A 197 -5.09 3.47 5.79
C ARG A 197 -4.72 3.61 4.32
N ARG A 198 -3.43 3.72 3.99
CA ARG A 198 -3.00 3.64 2.59
C ARG A 198 -3.36 2.29 1.98
N ALA A 199 -3.05 1.17 2.65
CA ALA A 199 -3.43 -0.16 2.17
C ALA A 199 -4.95 -0.27 1.93
N ALA A 200 -5.78 0.24 2.84
CA ALA A 200 -7.24 0.23 2.68
C ALA A 200 -7.72 1.13 1.53
N ALA A 201 -7.09 2.29 1.35
CA ALA A 201 -7.44 3.26 0.31
C ALA A 201 -7.18 2.74 -1.11
N LEU A 202 -6.27 1.75 -1.29
CA LEU A 202 -5.96 1.20 -2.61
C LEU A 202 -7.18 0.58 -3.30
N LEU A 203 -8.11 -0.03 -2.54
CA LEU A 203 -9.27 -0.70 -3.11
C LEU A 203 -10.24 0.29 -3.78
N PRO A 204 -10.81 1.30 -3.07
CA PRO A 204 -11.67 2.27 -3.72
C PRO A 204 -10.93 3.14 -4.73
N LEU A 205 -9.63 3.42 -4.51
CA LEU A 205 -8.82 4.19 -5.44
C LEU A 205 -8.67 3.48 -6.78
N GLN A 206 -8.32 2.18 -6.77
CA GLN A 206 -8.18 1.41 -8.01
C GLN A 206 -9.51 1.31 -8.77
N ALA A 207 -10.62 1.13 -8.08
CA ALA A 207 -11.93 1.08 -8.74
C ALA A 207 -12.22 2.37 -9.54
N VAL A 208 -11.96 3.55 -8.97
CA VAL A 208 -12.11 4.82 -9.68
C VAL A 208 -11.11 4.96 -10.83
N LEU A 209 -9.86 4.53 -10.64
CA LEU A 209 -8.84 4.60 -11.68
C LEU A 209 -9.15 3.64 -12.85
N ASP A 210 -9.71 2.46 -12.59
CA ASP A 210 -10.16 1.52 -13.62
C ASP A 210 -11.26 2.14 -14.50
N GLU A 211 -12.24 2.81 -13.91
CA GLU A 211 -13.28 3.55 -14.66
C GLU A 211 -12.66 4.66 -15.51
N GLN A 212 -11.69 5.39 -14.96
CA GLN A 212 -11.00 6.46 -15.68
C GLN A 212 -10.12 5.93 -16.83
N MET A 213 -9.46 4.81 -16.66
CA MET A 213 -8.68 4.15 -17.72
C MET A 213 -9.61 3.56 -18.79
N ALA A 214 -10.71 2.93 -18.40
CA ALA A 214 -11.71 2.40 -19.33
C ALA A 214 -12.31 3.50 -20.20
N ALA A 215 -12.63 4.67 -19.62
CA ALA A 215 -13.15 5.83 -20.37
C ALA A 215 -12.14 6.39 -21.40
N ARG A 216 -10.86 6.06 -21.29
CA ARG A 216 -9.76 6.49 -22.18
C ARG A 216 -9.23 5.37 -23.08
N ASP A 217 -9.85 4.20 -23.06
CA ASP A 217 -9.37 2.99 -23.75
C ASP A 217 -7.92 2.61 -23.37
N ALA A 218 -7.54 2.90 -22.11
CA ALA A 218 -6.19 2.68 -21.60
C ALA A 218 -6.07 1.42 -20.70
N LEU A 219 -7.17 0.75 -20.38
CA LEU A 219 -7.17 -0.41 -19.48
C LEU A 219 -6.30 -1.55 -20.05
N GLY A 220 -6.43 -1.86 -21.33
CA GLY A 220 -5.60 -2.86 -22.01
C GLY A 220 -4.11 -2.47 -22.00
N LEU A 221 -3.79 -1.19 -22.21
CA LEU A 221 -2.40 -0.71 -22.08
C LEU A 221 -1.86 -0.98 -20.68
N PHE A 222 -2.65 -0.69 -19.65
CA PHE A 222 -2.27 -0.92 -18.26
C PHE A 222 -2.01 -2.39 -17.95
N THR A 223 -2.99 -3.27 -18.27
CA THR A 223 -2.93 -4.69 -17.89
C THR A 223 -1.98 -5.51 -18.74
N ASP A 224 -1.92 -5.24 -20.05
CA ASP A 224 -1.21 -6.11 -21.01
C ASP A 224 0.21 -5.64 -21.30
N LEU A 225 0.53 -4.37 -20.97
CA LEU A 225 1.84 -3.81 -21.23
C LEU A 225 2.50 -3.24 -19.97
N GLU A 226 1.91 -2.24 -19.30
CA GLU A 226 2.60 -1.48 -18.25
C GLU A 226 2.89 -2.34 -17.02
N MET A 227 1.93 -3.12 -16.54
CA MET A 227 2.13 -4.01 -15.40
C MET A 227 3.19 -5.10 -15.68
N PRO A 228 3.16 -5.84 -16.82
CA PRO A 228 4.21 -6.78 -17.17
C PRO A 228 5.59 -6.13 -17.38
N VAL A 229 5.64 -4.93 -17.92
CA VAL A 229 6.88 -4.17 -18.09
C VAL A 229 7.46 -3.78 -16.75
N ALA A 230 6.65 -3.28 -15.80
CA ALA A 230 7.10 -2.95 -14.46
C ALA A 230 7.73 -4.15 -13.74
N ALA A 231 7.11 -5.33 -13.83
CA ALA A 231 7.65 -6.57 -13.28
C ALA A 231 8.97 -6.97 -13.95
N THR A 232 9.06 -6.86 -15.29
CA THR A 232 10.28 -7.17 -16.05
C THR A 232 11.41 -6.22 -15.69
N LEU A 233 11.13 -4.92 -15.58
CA LEU A 233 12.13 -3.92 -15.19
C LEU A 233 12.67 -4.18 -13.78
N THR A 234 11.84 -4.64 -12.83
CA THR A 234 12.29 -5.02 -11.50
C THR A 234 13.35 -6.14 -11.56
N VAL A 235 13.10 -7.17 -12.37
CA VAL A 235 14.07 -8.27 -12.56
C VAL A 235 15.37 -7.77 -13.17
N MET A 236 15.29 -6.90 -14.18
CA MET A 236 16.47 -6.31 -14.83
C MET A 236 17.27 -5.43 -13.85
N GLU A 237 16.61 -4.62 -13.04
CA GLU A 237 17.23 -3.75 -12.05
C GLU A 237 17.92 -4.56 -10.94
N ASN A 238 17.31 -5.67 -10.51
CA ASN A 238 17.93 -6.58 -9.54
C ASN A 238 19.16 -7.31 -10.11
N ALA A 239 19.17 -7.65 -11.40
CA ALA A 239 20.32 -8.23 -12.08
C ALA A 239 21.45 -7.22 -12.26
N GLY A 240 21.11 -5.93 -12.43
CA GLY A 240 22.05 -4.86 -12.67
C GLY A 240 22.74 -4.95 -14.03
N ILE A 241 23.74 -4.10 -14.23
CA ILE A 241 24.62 -4.09 -15.42
C ILE A 241 26.08 -4.18 -14.97
N ALA A 242 26.89 -4.94 -15.71
CA ALA A 242 28.32 -4.97 -15.49
C ALA A 242 28.98 -3.65 -15.91
N VAL A 243 29.82 -3.09 -15.03
CA VAL A 243 30.56 -1.86 -15.29
C VAL A 243 32.05 -2.16 -15.19
N ASP A 244 32.85 -1.61 -16.10
CA ASP A 244 34.30 -1.66 -16.04
C ASP A 244 34.83 -0.49 -15.21
N ASP A 245 35.16 -0.77 -13.94
CA ASP A 245 35.64 0.23 -12.98
C ASP A 245 36.95 0.89 -13.45
N ALA A 246 37.82 0.18 -14.20
CA ALA A 246 39.07 0.74 -14.69
C ALA A 246 38.81 1.84 -15.74
N VAL A 247 37.81 1.68 -16.58
CA VAL A 247 37.40 2.71 -17.55
C VAL A 247 36.84 3.93 -16.83
N LEU A 248 36.03 3.75 -15.79
CA LEU A 248 35.46 4.86 -15.01
C LEU A 248 36.56 5.64 -14.29
N GLN A 249 37.52 4.95 -13.62
CA GLN A 249 38.63 5.57 -12.92
C GLN A 249 39.56 6.34 -13.88
N ALA A 250 39.82 5.78 -15.09
CA ALA A 250 40.60 6.48 -16.12
C ALA A 250 39.91 7.78 -16.54
N ARG A 251 38.58 7.76 -16.74
CA ARG A 251 37.82 8.95 -17.08
C ARG A 251 37.76 9.97 -15.97
N GLN A 252 37.64 9.54 -14.72
CA GLN A 252 37.69 10.46 -13.58
C GLN A 252 39.04 11.17 -13.50
N THR A 253 40.16 10.45 -13.70
CA THR A 253 41.51 11.03 -13.70
C THR A 253 41.74 12.02 -14.85
N GLU A 254 41.05 11.88 -15.99
CA GLU A 254 41.11 12.84 -17.10
C GLU A 254 40.35 14.13 -16.81
N LEU A 255 39.39 14.12 -15.86
CA LEU A 255 38.53 15.25 -15.51
C LEU A 255 39.06 16.07 -14.31
N ASP A 256 39.92 15.48 -13.48
CA ASP A 256 40.61 16.12 -12.33
C ASP A 256 41.89 16.84 -12.79
#